data_187b21d0930e890103cf948023b3c431
#
_entry.id   187b21d0930e890103cf948023b3c431
#
_cell.length_a   1.000
_cell.length_b   1.000
_cell.length_c   1.000
_cell.angle_alpha   90.00
_cell.angle_beta   90.00
_cell.angle_gamma   90.00
#
_symmetry.space_group_name_H-M   'P 1'
#
loop_
_entity.id
_entity.type
_entity.pdbx_description
1 polymer ?
#
loop_
_entity_poly.entity_id
_entity_poly.type
_entity_poly.pdbx_seq_one_letter_code
_entity_poly.pdbx_strand_id
1 'polypeptide(L)'
;MATTISGSTGVAAPGLTLSGQYTEGVVSIGNSSTAQTLSLTNGTAQTVTMTGNCTFTMPTAVAGQSFILIISTGAGGFTGTFTSVKWPSGVAPTLTVAASRWDILTFISDGTNWYGNYAQAYQ
;
A
#
# COMPACT_ATOMS: atom_id res chain seq x y z
N MET A 1 2.03 -2.64 -32.17
CA MET A 1 1.64 -1.23 -31.87
C MET A 1 1.09 -1.16 -30.44
N ALA A 2 1.51 -0.20 -29.68
CA ALA A 2 0.95 0.04 -28.35
C ALA A 2 -0.29 0.93 -28.45
N THR A 3 -1.32 0.61 -27.66
CA THR A 3 -2.50 1.45 -27.50
C THR A 3 -2.36 2.22 -26.19
N THR A 4 -2.46 3.54 -26.26
CA THR A 4 -2.44 4.39 -25.08
C THR A 4 -3.85 4.85 -24.77
N ILE A 5 -4.29 4.61 -23.54
CA ILE A 5 -5.54 5.16 -23.01
C ILE A 5 -5.13 6.27 -22.04
N SER A 6 -5.50 7.51 -22.36
CA SER A 6 -5.17 8.67 -21.56
C SER A 6 -6.41 9.48 -21.24
N GLY A 7 -6.35 10.21 -20.14
CA GLY A 7 -7.44 11.05 -19.65
C GLY A 7 -7.56 10.97 -18.14
N SER A 8 -8.39 11.84 -17.59
CA SER A 8 -8.60 11.92 -16.13
C SER A 8 -9.63 10.93 -15.60
N THR A 9 -10.39 10.27 -16.47
CA THR A 9 -11.51 9.41 -16.08
C THR A 9 -11.22 7.91 -16.18
N GLY A 10 -10.07 7.53 -16.74
CA GLY A 10 -9.68 6.12 -16.89
C GLY A 10 -10.59 5.35 -17.87
N VAL A 11 -10.72 4.05 -17.64
CA VAL A 11 -11.56 3.15 -18.42
C VAL A 11 -12.80 2.78 -17.62
N ALA A 12 -13.98 3.13 -18.14
CA ALA A 12 -15.26 2.68 -17.59
C ALA A 12 -15.87 1.68 -18.57
N ALA A 13 -15.97 0.42 -18.15
CA ALA A 13 -16.50 -0.67 -18.96
C ALA A 13 -17.20 -1.71 -18.09
N PRO A 14 -18.15 -2.49 -18.61
CA PRO A 14 -18.77 -3.58 -17.85
C PRO A 14 -17.78 -4.66 -17.42
N GLY A 15 -16.67 -4.78 -18.12
CA GLY A 15 -15.59 -5.71 -17.79
C GLY A 15 -14.33 -5.39 -18.58
N LEU A 16 -13.20 -5.88 -18.10
CA LEU A 16 -11.89 -5.74 -18.74
C LEU A 16 -11.22 -7.10 -18.78
N THR A 17 -10.85 -7.55 -19.98
CA THR A 17 -10.04 -8.76 -20.17
C THR A 17 -8.67 -8.37 -20.71
N LEU A 18 -7.63 -8.75 -19.98
CA LEU A 18 -6.25 -8.59 -20.41
C LEU A 18 -5.70 -9.96 -20.83
N SER A 19 -5.27 -10.06 -22.08
CA SER A 19 -4.79 -11.34 -22.65
C SER A 19 -3.28 -11.56 -22.46
N GLY A 20 -2.60 -10.64 -21.82
CA GLY A 20 -1.16 -10.71 -21.61
C GLY A 20 -0.77 -10.30 -20.21
N GLN A 21 0.48 -9.93 -20.05
CA GLN A 21 1.01 -9.48 -18.78
C GLN A 21 0.40 -8.15 -18.34
N TYR A 22 0.05 -8.07 -17.06
CA TYR A 22 -0.35 -6.84 -16.40
C TYR A 22 0.81 -6.33 -15.53
N THR A 23 1.17 -5.07 -15.68
CA THR A 23 2.22 -4.43 -14.89
C THR A 23 1.73 -3.09 -14.38
N GLU A 24 1.73 -2.92 -13.06
CA GLU A 24 1.47 -1.62 -12.45
C GLU A 24 2.75 -0.80 -12.33
N GLY A 25 2.63 0.53 -12.42
CA GLY A 25 3.70 1.43 -12.03
C GLY A 25 3.89 1.41 -10.51
N VAL A 26 5.13 1.37 -10.05
CA VAL A 26 5.44 1.41 -8.62
C VAL A 26 5.65 2.85 -8.17
N VAL A 27 4.91 3.25 -7.15
CA VAL A 27 5.03 4.58 -6.52
C VAL A 27 6.02 4.50 -5.37
N SER A 28 7.13 5.22 -5.48
CA SER A 28 8.08 5.37 -4.38
C SER A 28 7.64 6.51 -3.47
N ILE A 29 7.24 6.21 -2.25
CA ILE A 29 6.95 7.21 -1.22
C ILE A 29 8.27 7.82 -0.70
N GLY A 30 9.35 7.05 -0.72
CA GLY A 30 10.64 7.44 -0.17
C GLY A 30 10.73 7.20 1.33
N ASN A 31 11.29 8.14 2.06
CA ASN A 31 11.44 8.03 3.51
C ASN A 31 10.11 8.25 4.22
N SER A 32 9.82 7.42 5.22
CA SER A 32 8.56 7.51 5.97
C SER A 32 8.48 8.76 6.85
N SER A 33 9.61 9.23 7.36
CA SER A 33 9.62 10.22 8.45
C SER A 33 8.74 9.75 9.61
N THR A 34 8.00 10.67 10.25
CA THR A 34 7.13 10.35 11.40
C THR A 34 5.65 10.32 11.05
N ALA A 35 5.29 10.80 9.86
CA ALA A 35 3.91 10.80 9.38
C ALA A 35 3.87 10.71 7.86
N GLN A 36 2.98 9.87 7.34
CA GLN A 36 2.69 9.72 5.92
C GLN A 36 1.19 9.65 5.70
N THR A 37 0.68 10.47 4.79
CA THR A 37 -0.68 10.32 4.28
C THR A 37 -0.63 9.51 3.00
N LEU A 38 -1.19 8.31 3.02
CA LEU A 38 -1.21 7.43 1.87
C LEU A 38 -2.24 7.92 0.85
N SER A 39 -1.88 7.86 -0.43
CA SER A 39 -2.73 8.27 -1.53
C SER A 39 -2.62 7.26 -2.67
N LEU A 40 -3.74 6.95 -3.31
CA LEU A 40 -3.79 6.05 -4.46
C LEU A 40 -3.77 6.78 -5.80
N THR A 41 -3.62 8.11 -5.79
CA THR A 41 -3.67 8.95 -7.01
C THR A 41 -2.65 8.52 -8.06
N ASN A 42 -1.45 8.12 -7.65
CA ASN A 42 -0.35 7.78 -8.55
C ASN A 42 -0.18 6.28 -8.78
N GLY A 43 -0.91 5.45 -8.06
CA GLY A 43 -0.86 4.00 -8.24
C GLY A 43 -1.13 3.23 -6.96
N THR A 44 -1.31 1.92 -7.13
CA THR A 44 -1.71 0.98 -6.08
C THR A 44 -0.61 0.01 -5.66
N ALA A 45 0.55 0.05 -6.30
CA ALA A 45 1.76 -0.64 -5.86
C ALA A 45 2.74 0.41 -5.33
N GLN A 46 2.99 0.42 -4.03
CA GLN A 46 3.73 1.49 -3.36
C GLN A 46 4.87 0.95 -2.51
N THR A 47 5.94 1.71 -2.39
CA THR A 47 7.08 1.39 -1.55
C THR A 47 7.40 2.55 -0.60
N VAL A 48 7.87 2.22 0.59
CA VAL A 48 8.32 3.19 1.59
C VAL A 48 9.50 2.63 2.38
N THR A 49 10.42 3.48 2.78
CA THR A 49 11.53 3.12 3.67
C THR A 49 11.32 3.76 5.03
N MET A 50 11.32 2.94 6.08
CA MET A 50 11.18 3.44 7.45
C MET A 50 12.43 4.22 7.87
N THR A 51 12.21 5.44 8.32
CA THR A 51 13.26 6.33 8.83
C THR A 51 12.92 6.90 10.20
N GLY A 52 11.79 6.51 10.75
CA GLY A 52 11.29 6.90 12.07
C GLY A 52 10.04 6.11 12.41
N ASN A 53 9.59 6.22 13.66
CA ASN A 53 8.27 5.75 14.06
C ASN A 53 7.23 6.56 13.29
N CYS A 54 6.42 5.91 12.48
CA CYS A 54 5.57 6.59 11.52
C CYS A 54 4.09 6.25 11.73
N THR A 55 3.25 7.27 11.68
CA THR A 55 1.80 7.11 11.56
C THR A 55 1.42 7.24 10.09
N PHE A 56 0.87 6.16 9.54
CA PHE A 56 0.32 6.12 8.18
C PHE A 56 -1.17 6.43 8.24
N THR A 57 -1.56 7.55 7.65
CA THR A 57 -2.98 7.90 7.50
C THR A 57 -3.51 7.28 6.22
N MET A 58 -4.54 6.45 6.35
CA MET A 58 -5.16 5.78 5.21
C MET A 58 -5.95 6.77 4.36
N PRO A 59 -6.02 6.55 3.03
CA PRO A 59 -6.90 7.34 2.18
C PRO A 59 -8.36 7.09 2.51
N THR A 60 -9.24 7.99 2.05
CA THR A 60 -10.69 7.78 2.17
C THR A 60 -11.07 6.46 1.51
N ALA A 61 -11.84 5.64 2.23
CA ALA A 61 -12.26 4.33 1.74
C ALA A 61 -13.26 4.47 0.60
N VAL A 62 -12.97 3.82 -0.52
CA VAL A 62 -13.88 3.71 -1.67
C VAL A 62 -14.04 2.23 -2.00
N ALA A 63 -15.28 1.79 -2.18
CA ALA A 63 -15.60 0.39 -2.42
C ALA A 63 -14.81 -0.19 -3.61
N GLY A 64 -14.18 -1.33 -3.41
CA GLY A 64 -13.40 -2.02 -4.44
C GLY A 64 -11.99 -1.52 -4.64
N GLN A 65 -11.55 -0.46 -3.96
CA GLN A 65 -10.16 -0.05 -3.99
C GLN A 65 -9.29 -1.03 -3.20
N SER A 66 -8.11 -1.30 -3.74
CA SER A 66 -7.09 -2.11 -3.09
C SER A 66 -5.70 -1.57 -3.42
N PHE A 67 -4.74 -1.82 -2.55
CA PHE A 67 -3.35 -1.47 -2.82
C PHE A 67 -2.38 -2.32 -2.00
N ILE A 68 -1.13 -2.30 -2.42
CA ILE A 68 -0.04 -3.00 -1.78
C ILE A 68 0.98 -1.97 -1.31
N LEU A 69 1.44 -2.11 -0.07
CA LEU A 69 2.51 -1.31 0.49
C LEU A 69 3.68 -2.22 0.86
N ILE A 70 4.81 -2.03 0.21
CA ILE A 70 6.07 -2.71 0.50
C ILE A 70 6.88 -1.78 1.39
N ILE A 71 7.15 -2.21 2.61
CA ILE A 71 7.87 -1.43 3.61
C ILE A 71 9.27 -1.99 3.77
N SER A 72 10.28 -1.20 3.44
CA SER A 72 11.66 -1.48 3.84
C SER A 72 11.85 -1.03 5.29
N THR A 73 12.38 -1.89 6.14
CA THR A 73 12.64 -1.56 7.55
C THR A 73 13.80 -0.58 7.73
N GLY A 74 14.57 -0.32 6.67
CA GLY A 74 15.70 0.61 6.72
C GLY A 74 16.75 0.19 7.75
N ALA A 75 17.07 1.08 8.69
CA ALA A 75 17.98 0.78 9.80
C ALA A 75 17.38 -0.12 10.88
N GLY A 76 16.08 -0.36 10.81
CA GLY A 76 15.34 -1.18 11.77
C GLY A 76 14.94 -0.42 13.04
N GLY A 77 14.17 -1.09 13.89
CA GLY A 77 13.76 -0.57 15.19
C GLY A 77 12.59 0.42 15.17
N PHE A 78 11.96 0.63 14.03
CA PHE A 78 10.86 1.58 13.89
C PHE A 78 9.49 0.92 14.00
N THR A 79 8.51 1.67 14.48
CA THR A 79 7.11 1.26 14.54
C THR A 79 6.29 1.95 13.46
N GLY A 80 5.30 1.24 12.94
CA GLY A 80 4.31 1.79 12.01
C GLY A 80 2.91 1.65 12.58
N THR A 81 2.15 2.72 12.57
CA THR A 81 0.74 2.72 12.98
C THR A 81 -0.12 3.11 11.79
N PHE A 82 -1.15 2.32 11.51
CA PHE A 82 -2.07 2.57 10.40
C PHE A 82 -3.43 2.99 10.95
N THR A 83 -3.90 4.17 10.56
CA THR A 83 -5.18 4.70 11.02
C THR A 83 -6.36 4.01 10.33
N SER A 84 -7.41 3.74 11.08
CA SER A 84 -8.71 3.28 10.51
C SER A 84 -8.62 2.01 9.65
N VAL A 85 -7.78 1.07 10.03
CA VAL A 85 -7.67 -0.25 9.39
C VAL A 85 -8.23 -1.32 10.32
N LYS A 86 -9.01 -2.22 9.77
CA LYS A 86 -9.43 -3.45 10.44
C LYS A 86 -8.43 -4.56 10.11
N TRP A 87 -7.88 -5.15 11.14
CA TRP A 87 -6.87 -6.22 11.04
C TRP A 87 -7.47 -7.57 11.44
N PRO A 88 -6.88 -8.70 10.97
CA PRO A 88 -7.31 -10.03 11.39
C PRO A 88 -7.31 -10.14 12.92
N SER A 89 -8.40 -10.63 13.48
CA SER A 89 -8.61 -10.74 14.94
C SER A 89 -8.43 -9.43 15.71
N GLY A 90 -8.50 -8.28 15.01
CA GLY A 90 -8.32 -6.97 15.62
C GLY A 90 -6.86 -6.63 15.98
N VAL A 91 -5.90 -7.42 15.51
CA VAL A 91 -4.47 -7.26 15.86
C VAL A 91 -3.72 -6.66 14.70
N ALA A 92 -3.28 -5.41 14.87
CA ALA A 92 -2.40 -4.74 13.90
C ALA A 92 -1.01 -5.39 13.88
N PRO A 93 -0.30 -5.37 12.73
CA PRO A 93 1.06 -5.89 12.67
C PRO A 93 2.03 -5.03 13.48
N THR A 94 2.98 -5.68 14.13
CA THR A 94 4.20 -5.02 14.59
C THR A 94 5.22 -5.15 13.45
N LEU A 95 5.67 -4.03 12.89
CA LEU A 95 6.64 -4.07 11.79
C LEU A 95 7.92 -4.79 12.23
N THR A 96 8.58 -5.46 11.28
CA THR A 96 9.84 -6.13 11.52
C THR A 96 10.88 -5.15 12.03
N VAL A 97 11.50 -5.48 13.18
CA VAL A 97 12.46 -4.59 13.84
C VAL A 97 13.89 -4.75 13.31
N ALA A 98 14.21 -5.88 12.67
CA ALA A 98 15.51 -6.11 12.09
C ALA A 98 15.76 -5.19 10.89
N ALA A 99 16.98 -4.67 10.76
CA ALA A 99 17.38 -3.85 9.63
C ALA A 99 17.41 -4.66 8.32
N SER A 100 17.26 -3.96 7.20
CA SER A 100 17.37 -4.52 5.86
C SER A 100 16.44 -5.71 5.63
N ARG A 101 15.18 -5.55 6.05
CA ARG A 101 14.07 -6.49 5.82
C ARG A 101 12.94 -5.76 5.14
N TRP A 102 11.99 -6.52 4.64
CA TRP A 102 10.79 -5.98 4.02
C TRP A 102 9.55 -6.62 4.61
N ASP A 103 8.54 -5.79 4.84
CA ASP A 103 7.19 -6.20 5.20
C ASP A 103 6.27 -5.83 4.04
N ILE A 104 5.34 -6.72 3.69
CA ILE A 104 4.36 -6.46 2.64
C ILE A 104 2.98 -6.41 3.29
N LEU A 105 2.30 -5.29 3.12
CA LEU A 105 0.94 -5.09 3.58
C LEU A 105 0.01 -4.94 2.39
N THR A 106 -1.15 -5.57 2.47
CA THR A 106 -2.19 -5.47 1.45
C THR A 106 -3.47 -4.95 2.07
N PHE A 107 -4.17 -4.10 1.32
CA PHE A 107 -5.38 -3.45 1.80
C PHE A 107 -6.48 -3.53 0.75
N ILE A 108 -7.70 -3.75 1.21
CA ILE A 108 -8.90 -3.68 0.38
C ILE A 108 -9.99 -2.92 1.13
N SER A 109 -10.80 -2.15 0.41
CA SER A 109 -11.90 -1.36 0.97
C SER A 109 -13.27 -1.85 0.50
N ASP A 110 -14.22 -1.86 1.43
CA ASP A 110 -15.63 -2.08 1.17
C ASP A 110 -16.44 -0.78 0.95
N GLY A 111 -15.74 0.35 0.96
CA GLY A 111 -16.34 1.70 0.86
C GLY A 111 -16.50 2.41 2.20
N THR A 112 -16.43 1.69 3.30
CA THR A 112 -16.52 2.22 4.67
C THR A 112 -15.23 1.96 5.46
N ASN A 113 -14.70 0.75 5.33
CA ASN A 113 -13.55 0.29 6.07
C ASN A 113 -12.41 -0.12 5.14
N TRP A 114 -11.19 0.03 5.63
CA TRP A 114 -10.01 -0.65 5.09
C TRP A 114 -9.78 -1.94 5.87
N TYR A 115 -9.56 -3.03 5.16
CA TYR A 115 -9.15 -4.32 5.72
C TYR A 115 -7.71 -4.59 5.32
N GLY A 116 -6.85 -4.80 6.31
CA GLY A 116 -5.43 -5.02 6.10
C GLY A 116 -5.01 -6.46 6.36
N ASN A 117 -4.01 -6.91 5.61
CA ASN A 117 -3.30 -8.16 5.83
C ASN A 117 -1.81 -7.94 5.62
N TYR A 118 -0.97 -8.84 6.11
CA TYR A 118 0.47 -8.63 6.08
C TYR A 118 1.26 -9.94 6.05
N ALA A 119 2.45 -9.86 5.44
CA ALA A 119 3.49 -10.86 5.53
C ALA A 119 4.82 -10.13 5.79
N GLN A 120 5.69 -10.69 6.61
CA GLN A 120 6.78 -9.94 7.22
C GLN A 120 8.13 -10.63 7.09
N ALA A 121 9.18 -9.84 7.36
CA ALA A 121 10.56 -10.29 7.48
C ALA A 121 11.14 -10.92 6.20
N TYR A 122 10.72 -10.45 5.04
CA TYR A 122 11.39 -10.83 3.78
C TYR A 122 12.85 -10.39 3.80
N GLN A 123 13.75 -11.27 3.30
CA GLN A 123 15.19 -11.04 3.29
C GLN A 123 15.87 -11.55 2.03
#